data_96501507adabc212a8151c85cb64ddc9
#
_entry.id   96501507adabc212a8151c85cb64ddc9
#
_cell.length_a   1.000
_cell.length_b   1.000
_cell.length_c   1.000
_cell.angle_alpha   90.00
_cell.angle_beta   90.00
_cell.angle_gamma   90.00
#
_symmetry.space_group_name_H-M   'P 1'
#
loop_
_entity.id
_entity.type
_entity.pdbx_description
1 polymer ?
#
loop_
_entity_poly.entity_id
_entity_poly.type
_entity_poly.pdbx_seq_one_letter_code
_entity_poly.pdbx_strand_id
1 'polypeptide(L)'
;MGRTSRTTDPDGAPYRWELFATKTARVVENELDRCLRERCTTQYEYDMFISRVEARLERASQGGLGGSDDEPSPDPVVSQPALWETRWSFKKRRELRLYHGEPLSVPDLLFGLKYHWKRLDGLSADEIESAQNAEMAEAATRYRASSCYSSADEQPHPN
;
A
#
# COMPACT_ATOMS: atom_id res chain seq x y z
N MET A 1 0.95 -6.68 22.68
CA MET A 1 0.29 -5.65 21.87
C MET A 1 0.77 -5.71 20.44
N GLY A 2 -0.13 -5.55 19.48
CA GLY A 2 0.19 -5.59 18.07
C GLY A 2 1.05 -4.41 17.61
N ARG A 3 1.85 -4.64 16.58
CA ARG A 3 2.56 -3.56 15.89
C ARG A 3 1.52 -2.62 15.29
N THR A 4 1.62 -1.34 15.59
CA THR A 4 0.74 -0.30 15.03
C THR A 4 1.43 0.32 13.83
N SER A 5 0.68 0.57 12.76
CA SER A 5 1.23 1.25 11.59
C SER A 5 1.57 2.70 11.92
N ARG A 6 2.71 3.16 11.41
CA ARG A 6 3.13 4.58 11.50
C ARG A 6 2.09 5.52 10.95
N THR A 7 1.32 5.08 9.95
CA THR A 7 0.30 5.91 9.31
C THR A 7 -0.84 6.29 10.25
N THR A 8 -0.94 5.65 11.40
CA THR A 8 -1.94 5.94 12.45
C THR A 8 -1.32 6.55 13.71
N ASP A 9 -0.04 6.86 13.69
CA ASP A 9 0.71 7.39 14.83
C ASP A 9 1.17 8.83 14.55
N PRO A 10 0.40 9.85 14.97
CA PRO A 10 0.78 11.24 14.75
C PRO A 10 1.99 11.69 15.59
N ASP A 11 2.31 11.01 16.68
CA ASP A 11 3.41 11.40 17.56
C ASP A 11 4.79 11.20 16.90
N GLY A 12 4.92 10.22 16.03
CA GLY A 12 6.14 9.97 15.27
C GLY A 12 6.23 10.72 13.95
N ALA A 13 5.16 11.42 13.55
CA ALA A 13 5.09 12.14 12.28
C ALA A 13 5.96 13.42 12.30
N PRO A 14 6.33 13.98 11.13
CA PRO A 14 5.96 13.52 9.79
C PRO A 14 6.78 12.32 9.33
N TYR A 15 6.15 11.49 8.52
CA TYR A 15 6.80 10.39 7.80
C TYR A 15 6.96 10.78 6.35
N ARG A 16 7.94 10.16 5.66
CA ARG A 16 8.15 10.38 4.24
C ARG A 16 7.84 9.12 3.45
N TRP A 17 7.20 9.30 2.31
CA TRP A 17 7.00 8.22 1.35
C TRP A 17 8.21 8.10 0.43
N GLU A 18 8.63 6.86 0.22
CA GLU A 18 9.55 6.50 -0.83
C GLU A 18 8.94 5.32 -1.59
N LEU A 19 8.92 5.39 -2.91
CA LEU A 19 8.33 4.35 -3.74
C LEU A 19 9.43 3.48 -4.34
N PHE A 20 9.23 2.17 -4.30
CA PHE A 20 10.18 1.25 -4.87
C PHE A 20 10.47 1.60 -6.33
N ALA A 21 11.74 1.67 -6.67
CA ALA A 21 12.23 1.97 -8.01
C ALA A 21 13.52 1.18 -8.26
N THR A 22 13.82 1.00 -9.53
CA THR A 22 15.10 0.45 -9.96
C THR A 22 15.98 1.59 -10.48
N LYS A 23 17.23 1.29 -10.88
CA LYS A 23 18.12 2.29 -11.48
C LYS A 23 17.58 2.87 -12.78
N THR A 24 16.69 2.14 -13.45
CA THR A 24 16.20 2.49 -14.80
C THR A 24 14.71 2.83 -14.84
N ALA A 25 13.93 2.57 -13.77
CA ALA A 25 12.49 2.74 -13.79
C ALA A 25 11.90 3.13 -12.43
N ARG A 26 10.91 4.01 -12.46
CA ARG A 26 10.05 4.37 -11.33
C ARG A 26 8.91 3.35 -11.24
N VAL A 27 9.21 2.15 -10.75
CA VAL A 27 8.34 0.98 -10.86
C VAL A 27 6.96 1.20 -10.23
N VAL A 28 6.89 1.62 -8.97
CA VAL A 28 5.62 1.76 -8.25
C VAL A 28 4.84 2.98 -8.73
N GLU A 29 5.52 4.09 -9.00
CA GLU A 29 4.88 5.27 -9.57
C GLU A 29 4.22 4.95 -10.92
N ASN A 30 4.91 4.21 -11.77
CA ASN A 30 4.39 3.78 -13.07
C ASN A 30 3.23 2.77 -12.91
N GLU A 31 3.28 1.92 -11.90
CA GLU A 31 2.18 1.00 -11.56
C GLU A 31 0.90 1.75 -11.24
N LEU A 32 0.99 2.80 -10.43
CA LEU A 32 -0.17 3.62 -10.10
C LEU A 32 -0.78 4.24 -11.35
N ASP A 33 0.05 4.88 -12.18
CA ASP A 33 -0.41 5.48 -13.42
C ASP A 33 -1.12 4.46 -14.33
N ARG A 34 -0.53 3.28 -14.50
CA ARG A 34 -1.12 2.20 -15.29
C ARG A 34 -2.45 1.72 -14.70
N CYS A 35 -2.51 1.50 -13.38
CA CYS A 35 -3.75 1.11 -12.71
C CYS A 35 -4.86 2.11 -12.95
N LEU A 36 -4.58 3.40 -12.81
CA LEU A 36 -5.59 4.43 -13.01
C LEU A 36 -6.03 4.53 -14.47
N ARG A 37 -5.12 4.45 -15.42
CA ARG A 37 -5.45 4.49 -16.85
C ARG A 37 -6.28 3.29 -17.30
N GLU A 38 -6.08 2.13 -16.71
CA GLU A 38 -6.89 0.95 -17.01
C GLU A 38 -8.37 1.11 -16.63
N ARG A 39 -8.67 1.90 -15.62
CA ARG A 39 -10.01 2.00 -15.02
C ARG A 39 -10.69 3.34 -15.22
N CYS A 40 -9.96 4.36 -15.60
CA CYS A 40 -10.50 5.69 -15.87
C CYS A 40 -10.80 5.86 -17.34
N THR A 41 -12.01 6.33 -17.65
CA THR A 41 -12.45 6.53 -19.04
C THR A 41 -12.21 7.98 -19.51
N THR A 42 -12.02 8.92 -18.58
CA THR A 42 -11.80 10.33 -18.88
C THR A 42 -10.62 10.86 -18.06
N GLN A 43 -10.03 11.96 -18.54
CA GLN A 43 -8.98 12.66 -17.81
C GLN A 43 -9.50 13.20 -16.47
N TYR A 44 -10.74 13.67 -16.44
CA TYR A 44 -11.38 14.13 -15.20
C TYR A 44 -11.45 13.02 -14.14
N GLU A 45 -11.86 11.81 -14.53
CA GLU A 45 -11.92 10.66 -13.63
C GLU A 45 -10.52 10.28 -13.12
N TYR A 46 -9.51 10.29 -14.00
CA TYR A 46 -8.12 10.06 -13.64
C TYR A 46 -7.66 11.09 -12.58
N ASP A 47 -7.91 12.38 -12.83
CA ASP A 47 -7.51 13.45 -11.92
C ASP A 47 -8.18 13.33 -10.55
N MET A 48 -9.44 12.92 -10.52
CA MET A 48 -10.17 12.66 -9.27
C MET A 48 -9.58 11.49 -8.51
N PHE A 49 -9.24 10.40 -9.19
CA PHE A 49 -8.69 9.20 -8.55
C PHE A 49 -7.31 9.48 -7.98
N ILE A 50 -6.44 10.11 -8.78
CA ILE A 50 -5.09 10.44 -8.30
C ILE A 50 -5.12 11.39 -7.10
N SER A 51 -6.05 12.37 -7.10
CA SER A 51 -6.22 13.28 -5.98
C SER A 51 -6.61 12.56 -4.69
N ARG A 52 -7.49 11.55 -4.79
CA ARG A 52 -7.88 10.73 -3.63
C ARG A 52 -6.73 9.89 -3.11
N VAL A 53 -5.92 9.33 -4.01
CA VAL A 53 -4.72 8.57 -3.63
C VAL A 53 -3.74 9.47 -2.90
N GLU A 54 -3.40 10.61 -3.49
CA GLU A 54 -2.46 11.57 -2.93
C GLU A 54 -2.91 12.12 -1.58
N ALA A 55 -4.21 12.43 -1.42
CA ALA A 55 -4.76 12.92 -0.17
C ALA A 55 -4.59 11.90 0.96
N ARG A 56 -4.81 10.61 0.71
CA ARG A 56 -4.61 9.57 1.71
C ARG A 56 -3.15 9.35 2.04
N LEU A 57 -2.26 9.40 1.04
CA LEU A 57 -0.82 9.31 1.29
C LEU A 57 -0.33 10.47 2.15
N GLU A 58 -0.84 11.67 1.90
CA GLU A 58 -0.53 12.85 2.73
C GLU A 58 -1.02 12.67 4.17
N ARG A 59 -2.25 12.19 4.36
CA ARG A 59 -2.77 11.89 5.71
C ARG A 59 -1.93 10.81 6.39
N ALA A 60 -1.53 9.79 5.66
CA ALA A 60 -0.65 8.74 6.17
C ALA A 60 0.69 9.31 6.65
N SER A 61 1.27 10.25 5.90
CA SER A 61 2.55 10.90 6.25
C SER A 61 2.45 11.71 7.54
N GLN A 62 1.25 12.15 7.91
CA GLN A 62 0.99 12.86 9.16
C GLN A 62 0.59 11.94 10.31
N GLY A 63 0.52 10.62 10.07
CA GLY A 63 0.05 9.66 11.06
C GLY A 63 -1.44 9.76 11.33
N GLY A 64 -2.22 10.28 10.39
CA GLY A 64 -3.61 10.63 10.57
C GLY A 64 -4.64 9.61 10.10
N LEU A 65 -4.25 8.43 9.65
CA LEU A 65 -5.20 7.39 9.25
C LEU A 65 -5.84 6.73 10.47
N GLY A 66 -7.02 6.14 10.27
CA GLY A 66 -7.74 5.44 11.33
C GLY A 66 -8.63 6.33 12.18
N GLY A 67 -8.69 7.63 11.91
CA GLY A 67 -9.53 8.58 12.65
C GLY A 67 -10.98 8.64 12.18
N SER A 68 -11.29 8.06 11.02
CA SER A 68 -12.64 8.00 10.46
C SER A 68 -12.79 6.83 9.51
N ASP A 69 -14.05 6.46 9.21
CA ASP A 69 -14.36 5.38 8.25
C ASP A 69 -13.93 5.73 6.82
N ASP A 70 -13.84 7.02 6.50
CA ASP A 70 -13.40 7.48 5.18
C ASP A 70 -11.88 7.35 4.99
N GLU A 71 -11.15 7.30 6.10
CA GLU A 71 -9.69 7.15 6.11
C GLU A 71 -9.30 6.01 7.06
N PRO A 72 -9.62 4.76 6.73
CA PRO A 72 -9.36 3.62 7.60
C PRO A 72 -7.86 3.38 7.79
N SER A 73 -7.52 2.81 8.93
CA SER A 73 -6.16 2.33 9.18
C SER A 73 -5.80 1.23 8.18
N PRO A 74 -4.50 1.10 7.82
CA PRO A 74 -4.07 -0.01 7.00
C PRO A 74 -4.20 -1.34 7.76
N ASP A 75 -4.39 -2.42 7.00
CA ASP A 75 -4.44 -3.78 7.56
C ASP A 75 -3.06 -4.42 7.51
N PRO A 76 -2.67 -5.17 8.57
CA PRO A 76 -1.48 -6.00 8.48
C PRO A 76 -1.73 -7.15 7.50
N VAL A 77 -0.71 -7.48 6.69
CA VAL A 77 -0.79 -8.59 5.74
C VAL A 77 -0.37 -9.87 6.46
N VAL A 78 -1.33 -10.77 6.72
CA VAL A 78 -1.08 -11.98 7.53
C VAL A 78 -0.04 -12.90 6.90
N SER A 79 -0.10 -13.11 5.58
CA SER A 79 0.83 -13.97 4.86
C SER A 79 2.21 -13.35 4.64
N GLN A 80 2.35 -12.03 4.82
CA GLN A 80 3.59 -11.30 4.64
C GLN A 80 3.73 -10.29 5.79
N PRO A 81 4.22 -10.70 6.96
CA PRO A 81 4.19 -9.87 8.18
C PRO A 81 4.91 -8.54 8.10
N ALA A 82 5.86 -8.38 7.16
CA ALA A 82 6.56 -7.12 6.95
C ALA A 82 5.72 -6.05 6.26
N LEU A 83 4.55 -6.41 5.73
CA LEU A 83 3.74 -5.54 4.89
C LEU A 83 2.49 -5.04 5.60
N TRP A 84 2.08 -3.85 5.18
CA TRP A 84 0.79 -3.23 5.45
C TRP A 84 0.04 -3.03 4.14
N GLU A 85 -1.29 -3.05 4.19
CA GLU A 85 -2.17 -2.85 3.04
C GLU A 85 -3.06 -1.64 3.28
N THR A 86 -3.01 -0.67 2.37
CA THR A 86 -3.93 0.47 2.33
C THR A 86 -4.86 0.29 1.13
N ARG A 87 -6.14 0.58 1.33
CA ARG A 87 -7.20 0.37 0.33
C ARG A 87 -7.94 1.66 0.03
N TRP A 88 -8.27 1.85 -1.24
CA TRP A 88 -9.17 2.91 -1.72
C TRP A 88 -10.34 2.24 -2.42
N SER A 89 -11.55 2.55 -1.98
CA SER A 89 -12.76 2.06 -2.63
C SER A 89 -13.30 3.12 -3.58
N PHE A 90 -13.52 2.72 -4.82
CA PHE A 90 -14.10 3.56 -5.87
C PHE A 90 -15.45 2.97 -6.31
N LYS A 91 -16.25 3.77 -7.03
CA LYS A 91 -17.54 3.32 -7.54
C LYS A 91 -17.41 2.03 -8.38
N LYS A 92 -18.50 1.25 -8.48
CA LYS A 92 -18.56 -0.04 -9.21
C LYS A 92 -17.66 -1.13 -8.62
N ARG A 93 -17.54 -1.18 -7.29
CA ARG A 93 -16.77 -2.21 -6.56
C ARG A 93 -15.30 -2.29 -6.98
N ARG A 94 -14.72 -1.18 -7.42
CA ARG A 94 -13.30 -1.12 -7.73
C ARG A 94 -12.54 -0.78 -6.46
N GLU A 95 -11.55 -1.57 -6.13
CA GLU A 95 -10.70 -1.37 -4.95
C GLU A 95 -9.24 -1.35 -5.36
N LEU A 96 -8.61 -0.20 -5.18
CA LEU A 96 -7.16 -0.05 -5.36
C LEU A 96 -6.44 -0.37 -4.05
N ARG A 97 -5.35 -1.11 -4.13
CA ARG A 97 -4.52 -1.49 -2.99
C ARG A 97 -3.09 -1.05 -3.17
N LEU A 98 -2.50 -0.59 -2.07
CA LEU A 98 -1.07 -0.32 -1.96
C LEU A 98 -0.51 -1.17 -0.83
N TYR A 99 0.52 -1.95 -1.13
CA TYR A 99 1.34 -2.59 -0.09
C TYR A 99 2.53 -1.72 0.23
N HIS A 100 2.79 -1.51 1.52
CA HIS A 100 3.94 -0.74 1.96
C HIS A 100 4.64 -1.43 3.14
N GLY A 101 5.94 -1.14 3.28
CA GLY A 101 6.76 -1.52 4.42
C GLY A 101 7.04 -0.33 5.32
N GLU A 102 7.32 -0.63 6.57
CA GLU A 102 7.71 0.36 7.57
C GLU A 102 9.01 -0.10 8.23
N PRO A 103 10.16 0.08 7.55
CA PRO A 103 11.42 -0.50 7.99
C PRO A 103 11.85 0.05 9.36
N LEU A 104 12.21 -0.87 10.26
CA LEU A 104 12.67 -0.51 11.61
C LEU A 104 13.96 0.28 11.58
N SER A 105 14.81 0.03 10.58
CA SER A 105 16.09 0.72 10.42
C SER A 105 15.96 2.18 9.99
N VAL A 106 14.78 2.58 9.47
CA VAL A 106 14.51 3.95 9.00
C VAL A 106 13.16 4.40 9.55
N PRO A 107 13.13 4.93 10.79
CA PRO A 107 11.89 5.17 11.54
C PRO A 107 10.89 6.14 10.91
N ASP A 108 11.33 7.01 10.02
CA ASP A 108 10.47 8.00 9.36
C ASP A 108 10.01 7.59 7.95
N LEU A 109 10.36 6.37 7.51
CA LEU A 109 10.08 5.93 6.15
C LEU A 109 8.78 5.13 6.06
N LEU A 110 7.97 5.47 5.06
CA LEU A 110 6.87 4.66 4.54
C LEU A 110 7.28 4.21 3.14
N PHE A 111 7.50 2.93 2.94
CA PHE A 111 8.07 2.41 1.71
C PHE A 111 7.01 1.75 0.84
N GLY A 112 6.54 2.45 -0.19
CA GLY A 112 5.52 1.96 -1.12
C GLY A 112 6.10 0.92 -2.07
N LEU A 113 5.49 -0.26 -2.12
CA LEU A 113 6.05 -1.43 -2.76
C LEU A 113 5.28 -1.91 -3.99
N LYS A 114 3.95 -1.79 -3.98
CA LYS A 114 3.14 -2.24 -5.10
C LYS A 114 1.73 -1.71 -5.06
N TYR A 115 1.23 -1.22 -6.21
CA TYR A 115 -0.18 -0.92 -6.43
C TYR A 115 -0.82 -2.00 -7.30
N HIS A 116 -2.07 -2.36 -7.00
CA HIS A 116 -2.88 -3.18 -7.89
C HIS A 116 -4.37 -2.99 -7.63
N TRP A 117 -5.20 -3.32 -8.62
CA TRP A 117 -6.62 -3.43 -8.44
C TRP A 117 -6.97 -4.81 -7.91
N LYS A 118 -7.86 -4.86 -6.91
CA LYS A 118 -8.45 -6.14 -6.50
C LYS A 118 -9.37 -6.61 -7.61
N ARG A 119 -9.11 -7.81 -8.11
CA ARG A 119 -10.00 -8.44 -9.10
C ARG A 119 -11.16 -9.09 -8.38
N LEU A 120 -12.40 -8.68 -8.73
CA LEU A 120 -13.63 -9.21 -8.14
C LEU A 120 -14.51 -9.89 -9.17
N ASP A 121 -14.35 -9.57 -10.46
CA ASP A 121 -15.25 -10.00 -11.52
C ASP A 121 -14.78 -11.31 -12.18
N GLY A 122 -15.72 -12.27 -12.34
CA GLY A 122 -15.51 -13.49 -13.10
C GLY A 122 -14.56 -14.52 -12.47
N LEU A 123 -14.16 -14.30 -11.21
CA LEU A 123 -13.23 -15.19 -10.52
C LEU A 123 -13.92 -15.86 -9.31
N SER A 124 -13.52 -17.11 -9.02
CA SER A 124 -13.89 -17.78 -7.77
C SER A 124 -13.16 -17.15 -6.58
N ALA A 125 -13.62 -17.45 -5.36
CA ALA A 125 -12.95 -17.01 -4.14
C ALA A 125 -11.50 -17.48 -4.08
N ASP A 126 -11.22 -18.71 -4.48
CA ASP A 126 -9.85 -19.26 -4.51
C ASP A 126 -8.97 -18.56 -5.54
N GLU A 127 -9.51 -18.21 -6.70
CA GLU A 127 -8.77 -17.48 -7.73
C GLU A 127 -8.45 -16.06 -7.28
N ILE A 128 -9.37 -15.40 -6.59
CA ILE A 128 -9.16 -14.04 -6.02
C ILE A 128 -8.04 -14.11 -4.97
N GLU A 129 -8.10 -15.06 -4.05
CA GLU A 129 -7.08 -15.24 -3.02
C GLU A 129 -5.70 -15.52 -3.62
N SER A 130 -5.65 -16.42 -4.62
CA SER A 130 -4.41 -16.76 -5.30
C SER A 130 -3.79 -15.55 -6.01
N ALA A 131 -4.62 -14.75 -6.68
CA ALA A 131 -4.17 -13.52 -7.35
C ALA A 131 -3.63 -12.49 -6.34
N GLN A 132 -4.32 -12.32 -5.21
CA GLN A 132 -3.87 -11.43 -4.14
C GLN A 132 -2.55 -11.88 -3.52
N ASN A 133 -2.41 -13.19 -3.26
CA ASN A 133 -1.18 -13.74 -2.69
C ASN A 133 0.01 -13.53 -3.62
N ALA A 134 -0.18 -13.62 -4.93
CA ALA A 134 0.87 -13.32 -5.91
C ALA A 134 1.31 -11.85 -5.84
N GLU A 135 0.38 -10.92 -5.70
CA GLU A 135 0.68 -9.48 -5.57
C GLU A 135 1.41 -9.17 -4.26
N MET A 136 0.98 -9.78 -3.15
CA MET A 136 1.63 -9.66 -1.86
C MET A 136 3.05 -10.22 -1.87
N ALA A 137 3.25 -11.36 -2.52
CA ALA A 137 4.57 -12.00 -2.66
C ALA A 137 5.52 -11.13 -3.47
N GLU A 138 5.05 -10.50 -4.54
CA GLU A 138 5.86 -9.57 -5.33
C GLU A 138 6.26 -8.33 -4.52
N ALA A 139 5.33 -7.76 -3.76
CA ALA A 139 5.64 -6.63 -2.86
C ALA A 139 6.70 -7.02 -1.82
N ALA A 140 6.58 -8.19 -1.23
CA ALA A 140 7.55 -8.70 -0.26
C ALA A 140 8.93 -8.92 -0.90
N THR A 141 8.98 -9.43 -2.13
CA THR A 141 10.24 -9.61 -2.87
C THR A 141 10.92 -8.27 -3.11
N ARG A 142 10.17 -7.26 -3.51
CA ARG A 142 10.69 -5.89 -3.69
C ARG A 142 11.25 -5.33 -2.38
N TYR A 143 10.54 -5.55 -1.28
CA TYR A 143 10.98 -5.08 0.04
C TYR A 143 12.30 -5.73 0.44
N ARG A 144 12.39 -7.06 0.34
CA ARG A 144 13.60 -7.81 0.72
C ARG A 144 14.81 -7.45 -0.13
N ALA A 145 14.59 -6.98 -1.36
CA ALA A 145 15.67 -6.53 -2.24
C ALA A 145 16.14 -5.09 -1.92
N SER A 146 15.43 -4.37 -1.05
CA SER A 146 15.78 -2.99 -0.72
C SER A 146 16.81 -2.92 0.42
N SER A 147 17.61 -1.85 0.43
CA SER A 147 18.64 -1.63 1.46
C SER A 147 18.07 -1.30 2.84
N CYS A 148 16.82 -0.86 2.93
CA CYS A 148 16.18 -0.53 4.19
C CYS A 148 15.54 -1.73 4.90
N TYR A 149 15.43 -2.88 4.22
CA TYR A 149 14.85 -4.09 4.78
C TYR A 149 15.79 -4.76 5.79
N SER A 150 15.21 -5.31 6.86
CA SER A 150 15.90 -6.23 7.75
C SER A 150 14.97 -7.39 8.15
N SER A 151 15.55 -8.52 8.59
CA SER A 151 14.74 -9.66 9.02
C SER A 151 13.87 -9.35 10.24
N ALA A 152 14.23 -8.34 11.02
CA ALA A 152 13.40 -7.87 12.14
C ALA A 152 12.05 -7.30 11.69
N ASP A 153 11.97 -6.82 10.44
CA ASP A 153 10.72 -6.29 9.88
C ASP A 153 9.66 -7.38 9.68
N GLU A 154 10.07 -8.64 9.65
CA GLU A 154 9.19 -9.80 9.46
C GLU A 154 8.65 -10.40 10.75
N GLN A 155 8.83 -9.75 11.88
CA GLN A 155 8.24 -10.21 13.13
C GLN A 155 6.72 -10.19 13.02
N PRO A 156 6.05 -11.30 13.34
CA PRO A 156 4.60 -11.34 13.26
C PRO A 156 3.97 -10.27 14.14
N HIS A 157 2.91 -9.67 13.64
CA HIS A 157 2.10 -8.77 14.46
C HIS A 157 1.52 -9.60 15.60
N PRO A 158 1.82 -9.31 16.87
CA PRO A 158 1.21 -10.03 17.96
C PRO A 158 -0.31 -9.79 17.93
N ASN A 159 -1.06 -10.89 18.06
CA ASN A 159 -2.51 -10.87 18.12
C ASN A 159 -3.02 -10.13 19.37
#